data_0decdd14ebff0cd6b1444088e5d7dfd6
#
_entry.id   0decdd14ebff0cd6b1444088e5d7dfd6
#
_cell.length_a   1.000
_cell.length_b   1.000
_cell.length_c   1.000
_cell.angle_alpha   90.00
_cell.angle_beta   90.00
_cell.angle_gamma   90.00
#
_symmetry.space_group_name_H-M   'P 1'
#
loop_
_entity.id
_entity.type
_entity.pdbx_description
1 polymer ?
#
loop_
_entity_poly.entity_id
_entity_poly.type
_entity_poly.pdbx_seq_one_letter_code
_entity_poly.pdbx_strand_id
1 'polypeptide(L)'
;MSDAAPVAAPPLDDLVRLCAAVCLHDRERLAELAAGLAPHARALRLRETLLQCHLFCGFPRTIAALDALSAHGLHIAGEEDPDPADPGAHGAPLFDAIYGAGADGVREHLAGLDPTFARWVAEHAYGRVLSRTGLSGAERELLAVAALAATGHERQLASHARGAVRLGAAPGDVAGVLDAIAGSIDPERLVRARSVVERFARPDPRR
;
A
#
# COMPACT_ATOMS: atom_id res chain seq x y z
N MET A 1 -4.73 35.39 -2.46
CA MET A 1 -4.77 33.98 -2.90
C MET A 1 -3.36 33.64 -3.38
N SER A 2 -2.60 32.92 -2.58
CA SER A 2 -1.22 32.55 -2.92
C SER A 2 -1.28 31.41 -3.93
N ASP A 3 -0.85 31.71 -5.14
CA ASP A 3 -0.68 30.73 -6.24
C ASP A 3 0.61 29.93 -5.93
N ALA A 4 0.51 29.02 -4.98
CA ALA A 4 1.63 28.11 -4.69
C ALA A 4 1.71 27.12 -5.86
N ALA A 5 2.84 27.12 -6.56
CA ALA A 5 3.11 26.15 -7.62
C ALA A 5 2.76 24.71 -7.14
N PRO A 6 2.22 23.86 -8.01
CA PRO A 6 1.89 22.49 -7.62
C PRO A 6 3.15 21.79 -7.11
N VAL A 7 3.06 21.25 -5.90
CA VAL A 7 4.15 20.46 -5.29
C VAL A 7 4.34 19.20 -6.14
N ALA A 8 5.56 19.00 -6.64
CA ALA A 8 5.88 17.81 -7.41
C ALA A 8 5.55 16.55 -6.60
N ALA A 9 4.96 15.53 -7.26
CA ALA A 9 4.68 14.27 -6.60
C ALA A 9 5.99 13.53 -6.31
N PRO A 10 6.11 12.86 -5.14
CA PRO A 10 7.27 12.02 -4.85
C PRO A 10 7.35 10.83 -5.83
N PRO A 11 8.56 10.38 -6.19
CA PRO A 11 8.76 9.16 -6.95
C PRO A 11 8.11 7.95 -6.29
N LEU A 12 7.60 7.01 -7.07
CA LEU A 12 6.97 5.80 -6.52
C LEU A 12 7.93 4.97 -5.67
N ASP A 13 9.18 4.87 -6.08
CA ASP A 13 10.23 4.14 -5.34
C ASP A 13 10.42 4.70 -3.91
N ASP A 14 10.33 6.01 -3.73
CA ASP A 14 10.45 6.61 -2.40
C ASP A 14 9.23 6.29 -1.53
N LEU A 15 8.03 6.23 -2.13
CA LEU A 15 6.81 5.79 -1.45
C LEU A 15 6.88 4.30 -1.07
N VAL A 16 7.43 3.47 -1.94
CA VAL A 16 7.66 2.03 -1.71
C VAL A 16 8.63 1.82 -0.54
N ARG A 17 9.76 2.54 -0.54
CA ARG A 17 10.75 2.50 0.57
C ARG A 17 10.14 2.99 1.88
N LEU A 18 9.36 4.08 1.83
CA LEU A 18 8.65 4.61 2.98
C LEU A 18 7.67 3.59 3.55
N CYS A 19 6.84 2.98 2.70
CA CYS A 19 5.86 1.97 3.11
C CYS A 19 6.54 0.78 3.81
N ALA A 20 7.65 0.28 3.26
CA ALA A 20 8.42 -0.79 3.88
C ALA A 20 9.01 -0.37 5.23
N ALA A 21 9.61 0.83 5.34
CA ALA A 21 10.18 1.35 6.58
C ALA A 21 9.12 1.51 7.68
N VAL A 22 7.92 2.00 7.35
CA VAL A 22 6.78 2.07 8.27
C VAL A 22 6.40 0.68 8.77
N CYS A 23 6.23 -0.28 7.85
CA CYS A 23 5.79 -1.63 8.19
C CYS A 23 6.85 -2.41 9.01
N LEU A 24 8.12 -2.12 8.81
CA LEU A 24 9.23 -2.71 9.57
C LEU A 24 9.50 -1.98 10.90
N HIS A 25 8.91 -0.80 11.11
CA HIS A 25 9.23 0.09 12.23
C HIS A 25 10.72 0.50 12.23
N ASP A 26 11.28 0.73 11.05
CA ASP A 26 12.66 1.10 10.83
C ASP A 26 12.84 2.62 11.00
N ARG A 27 13.15 3.04 12.24
CA ARG A 27 13.27 4.46 12.61
C ARG A 27 14.43 5.16 11.91
N GLU A 28 15.55 4.46 11.71
CA GLU A 28 16.73 5.01 11.05
C GLU A 28 16.41 5.31 9.58
N ARG A 29 15.78 4.36 8.91
CA ARG A 29 15.36 4.53 7.53
C ARG A 29 14.28 5.61 7.38
N LEU A 30 13.36 5.73 8.33
CA LEU A 30 12.37 6.82 8.32
C LEU A 30 13.03 8.20 8.45
N ALA A 31 14.07 8.33 9.29
CA ALA A 31 14.84 9.56 9.43
C ALA A 31 15.56 9.94 8.13
N GLU A 32 16.21 8.97 7.48
CA GLU A 32 16.86 9.18 6.18
C GLU A 32 15.87 9.64 5.09
N LEU A 33 14.72 8.98 5.00
CA LEU A 33 13.69 9.30 4.00
C LEU A 33 13.02 10.66 4.25
N ALA A 34 12.90 11.08 5.50
CA ALA A 34 12.21 12.32 5.85
C ALA A 34 12.78 13.54 5.12
N ALA A 35 14.13 13.65 5.06
CA ALA A 35 14.79 14.77 4.38
C ALA A 35 14.47 14.84 2.88
N GLY A 36 14.50 13.69 2.20
CA GLY A 36 14.16 13.57 0.77
C GLY A 36 12.68 13.83 0.48
N LEU A 37 11.80 13.43 1.41
CA LEU A 37 10.35 13.59 1.27
C LEU A 37 9.82 14.95 1.74
N ALA A 38 10.60 15.73 2.49
CA ALA A 38 10.18 17.04 3.00
C ALA A 38 9.64 18.00 1.91
N PRO A 39 10.23 18.10 0.71
CA PRO A 39 9.68 18.91 -0.38
C PRO A 39 8.28 18.47 -0.82
N HIS A 40 7.89 17.22 -0.52
CA HIS A 40 6.64 16.60 -0.92
C HIS A 40 5.61 16.51 0.21
N ALA A 41 5.84 17.16 1.38
CA ALA A 41 5.02 17.04 2.59
C ALA A 41 3.52 17.30 2.37
N ARG A 42 3.17 18.12 1.38
CA ARG A 42 1.78 18.40 0.98
C ARG A 42 1.26 17.53 -0.17
N ALA A 43 2.07 16.62 -0.70
CA ALA A 43 1.64 15.77 -1.79
C ALA A 43 0.63 14.73 -1.29
N LEU A 44 -0.54 14.69 -1.92
CA LEU A 44 -1.60 13.74 -1.58
C LEU A 44 -1.12 12.29 -1.63
N ARG A 45 -0.27 11.94 -2.60
CA ARG A 45 0.33 10.59 -2.72
C ARG A 45 1.11 10.17 -1.47
N LEU A 46 1.88 11.08 -0.87
CA LEU A 46 2.64 10.80 0.35
C LEU A 46 1.71 10.54 1.53
N ARG A 47 0.70 11.39 1.70
CA ARG A 47 -0.35 11.20 2.73
C ARG A 47 -1.05 9.85 2.58
N GLU A 48 -1.51 9.54 1.37
CA GLU A 48 -2.24 8.30 1.08
C GLU A 48 -1.38 7.05 1.29
N THR A 49 -0.08 7.11 1.00
CA THR A 49 0.86 6.03 1.31
C THR A 49 0.91 5.75 2.81
N LEU A 50 1.05 6.79 3.64
CA LEU A 50 1.11 6.64 5.09
C LEU A 50 -0.22 6.16 5.67
N LEU A 51 -1.35 6.70 5.18
CA LEU A 51 -2.67 6.24 5.60
C LEU A 51 -2.87 4.76 5.28
N GLN A 52 -2.44 4.29 4.11
CA GLN A 52 -2.58 2.89 3.72
C GLN A 52 -1.74 1.93 4.58
N CYS A 53 -0.59 2.36 5.11
CA CYS A 53 0.33 1.49 5.88
C CYS A 53 -0.36 0.81 7.07
N HIS A 54 -1.33 1.48 7.74
CA HIS A 54 -1.98 0.89 8.91
C HIS A 54 -2.75 -0.41 8.59
N LEU A 55 -3.14 -0.63 7.35
CA LEU A 55 -3.79 -1.88 6.94
C LEU A 55 -2.84 -3.10 7.04
N PHE A 56 -1.54 -2.87 6.94
CA PHE A 56 -0.51 -3.91 6.89
C PHE A 56 0.30 -4.02 8.18
N CYS A 57 0.42 -2.94 8.93
CA CYS A 57 1.24 -2.92 10.15
C CYS A 57 0.50 -2.44 11.41
N GLY A 58 -0.78 -2.07 11.29
CA GLY A 58 -1.63 -1.58 12.37
C GLY A 58 -1.36 -0.13 12.76
N PHE A 59 -2.29 0.44 13.51
CA PHE A 59 -2.21 1.83 14.00
C PHE A 59 -0.92 2.14 14.79
N PRO A 60 -0.45 1.29 15.71
CA PRO A 60 0.71 1.66 16.53
C PRO A 60 1.97 1.98 15.72
N ARG A 61 2.29 1.17 14.69
CA ARG A 61 3.47 1.41 13.84
C ARG A 61 3.27 2.64 12.96
N THR A 62 2.07 2.85 12.43
CA THR A 62 1.76 4.03 11.62
C THR A 62 1.87 5.31 12.43
N ILE A 63 1.34 5.34 13.67
CA ILE A 63 1.48 6.48 14.59
C ILE A 63 2.96 6.75 14.87
N ALA A 64 3.71 5.71 15.25
CA ALA A 64 5.14 5.87 15.54
C ALA A 64 5.96 6.35 14.34
N ALA A 65 5.55 5.98 13.12
CA ALA A 65 6.18 6.48 11.89
C ALA A 65 5.86 7.96 11.64
N LEU A 66 4.60 8.37 11.83
CA LEU A 66 4.20 9.78 11.72
C LEU A 66 4.94 10.65 12.73
N ASP A 67 5.09 10.19 13.98
CA ASP A 67 5.87 10.87 15.02
C ASP A 67 7.35 10.99 14.63
N ALA A 68 7.95 9.90 14.13
CA ALA A 68 9.34 9.89 13.69
C ALA A 68 9.57 10.84 12.52
N LEU A 69 8.71 10.81 11.50
CA LEU A 69 8.79 11.72 10.34
C LEU A 69 8.64 13.18 10.78
N SER A 70 7.69 13.46 11.68
CA SER A 70 7.48 14.80 12.24
C SER A 70 8.70 15.30 13.03
N ALA A 71 9.33 14.44 13.83
CA ALA A 71 10.56 14.77 14.55
C ALA A 71 11.73 15.14 13.63
N HIS A 72 11.70 14.67 12.37
CA HIS A 72 12.67 15.01 11.33
C HIS A 72 12.17 16.09 10.36
N GLY A 73 11.15 16.86 10.76
CA GLY A 73 10.66 18.03 10.00
C GLY A 73 9.68 17.69 8.87
N LEU A 74 9.29 16.43 8.70
CA LEU A 74 8.29 16.04 7.71
C LEU A 74 6.89 15.95 8.35
N HIS A 75 6.18 17.06 8.33
CA HIS A 75 4.80 17.13 8.81
C HIS A 75 3.83 16.88 7.66
N ILE A 76 3.11 15.78 7.72
CA ILE A 76 2.13 15.43 6.69
C ILE A 76 0.89 16.32 6.88
N ALA A 77 0.64 17.16 5.88
CA ALA A 77 -0.56 18.01 5.86
C ALA A 77 -1.70 17.31 5.11
N GLY A 78 -2.90 17.47 5.59
CA GLY A 78 -4.10 16.99 4.92
C GLY A 78 -5.36 17.49 5.62
N GLU A 79 -6.42 17.61 4.84
CA GLU A 79 -7.74 17.89 5.36
C GLU A 79 -8.46 16.59 5.64
N GLU A 80 -9.44 16.62 6.52
CA GLU A 80 -10.31 15.48 6.75
C GLU A 80 -11.22 15.29 5.52
N ASP A 81 -11.22 14.07 4.98
CA ASP A 81 -12.13 13.71 3.91
C ASP A 81 -13.32 12.94 4.49
N PRO A 82 -14.55 13.26 4.07
CA PRO A 82 -15.72 12.54 4.54
C PRO A 82 -15.66 11.07 4.11
N ASP A 83 -16.10 10.19 4.99
CA ASP A 83 -16.31 8.78 4.65
C ASP A 83 -17.39 8.65 3.56
N PRO A 84 -17.28 7.66 2.65
CA PRO A 84 -18.37 7.33 1.75
C PRO A 84 -19.62 6.93 2.54
N ALA A 85 -20.80 7.28 2.02
CA ALA A 85 -22.08 6.96 2.68
C ALA A 85 -22.29 5.46 2.92
N ASP A 86 -21.84 4.64 1.96
CA ASP A 86 -21.77 3.19 2.07
C ASP A 86 -20.34 2.73 1.70
N PRO A 87 -19.46 2.57 2.69
CA PRO A 87 -18.08 2.16 2.42
C PRO A 87 -17.97 0.77 1.80
N GLY A 88 -18.85 -0.15 2.13
CA GLY A 88 -18.86 -1.49 1.57
C GLY A 88 -19.14 -1.48 0.07
N ALA A 89 -20.19 -0.78 -0.34
CA ALA A 89 -20.53 -0.61 -1.75
C ALA A 89 -19.46 0.19 -2.50
N HIS A 90 -18.85 1.21 -1.85
CA HIS A 90 -17.77 2.00 -2.44
C HIS A 90 -16.52 1.18 -2.73
N GLY A 91 -16.14 0.26 -1.84
CA GLY A 91 -14.94 -0.57 -1.99
C GLY A 91 -15.11 -1.79 -2.89
N ALA A 92 -16.35 -2.24 -3.13
CA ALA A 92 -16.63 -3.47 -3.85
C ALA A 92 -16.04 -3.51 -5.29
N PRO A 93 -16.13 -2.45 -6.12
CA PRO A 93 -15.54 -2.47 -7.46
C PRO A 93 -14.02 -2.67 -7.45
N LEU A 94 -13.32 -2.05 -6.50
CA LEU A 94 -11.87 -2.21 -6.35
C LEU A 94 -11.53 -3.64 -5.90
N PHE A 95 -12.26 -4.17 -4.93
CA PHE A 95 -12.10 -5.56 -4.48
C PHE A 95 -12.24 -6.53 -5.66
N ASP A 96 -13.29 -6.37 -6.47
CA ASP A 96 -13.53 -7.21 -7.64
C ASP A 96 -12.42 -7.08 -8.69
N ALA A 97 -11.93 -5.87 -8.92
CA ALA A 97 -10.83 -5.63 -9.86
C ALA A 97 -9.52 -6.30 -9.40
N ILE A 98 -9.21 -6.28 -8.10
CA ILE A 98 -8.01 -6.91 -7.52
C ILE A 98 -8.10 -8.44 -7.61
N TYR A 99 -9.21 -9.04 -7.17
CA TYR A 99 -9.34 -10.49 -7.08
C TYR A 99 -9.87 -11.16 -8.35
N GLY A 100 -10.56 -10.40 -9.23
CA GLY A 100 -11.14 -10.90 -10.48
C GLY A 100 -12.11 -12.05 -10.23
N ALA A 101 -12.02 -13.11 -11.03
CA ALA A 101 -12.87 -14.30 -10.87
C ALA A 101 -12.76 -15.01 -9.51
N GLY A 102 -11.78 -14.68 -8.70
CA GLY A 102 -11.61 -15.22 -7.35
C GLY A 102 -12.27 -14.39 -6.25
N ALA A 103 -12.90 -13.25 -6.57
CA ALA A 103 -13.41 -12.31 -5.57
C ALA A 103 -14.43 -12.93 -4.62
N ASP A 104 -15.38 -13.69 -5.13
CA ASP A 104 -16.41 -14.34 -4.30
C ASP A 104 -15.80 -15.37 -3.36
N GLY A 105 -14.85 -16.19 -3.84
CA GLY A 105 -14.14 -17.15 -3.00
C GLY A 105 -13.34 -16.49 -1.87
N VAL A 106 -12.80 -15.28 -2.10
CA VAL A 106 -12.13 -14.50 -1.04
C VAL A 106 -13.15 -13.97 -0.03
N ARG A 107 -14.30 -13.47 -0.48
CA ARG A 107 -15.39 -13.03 0.41
C ARG A 107 -15.89 -14.18 1.28
N GLU A 108 -16.18 -15.33 0.67
CA GLU A 108 -16.62 -16.55 1.38
C GLU A 108 -15.58 -17.01 2.41
N HIS A 109 -14.30 -17.01 2.02
CA HIS A 109 -13.22 -17.36 2.93
C HIS A 109 -13.15 -16.42 4.14
N LEU A 110 -13.18 -15.10 3.92
CA LEU A 110 -13.16 -14.11 4.99
C LEU A 110 -14.39 -14.26 5.92
N ALA A 111 -15.58 -14.41 5.33
CA ALA A 111 -16.81 -14.62 6.10
C ALA A 111 -16.80 -15.91 6.92
N GLY A 112 -16.17 -16.96 6.37
CA GLY A 112 -15.98 -18.23 7.07
C GLY A 112 -14.98 -18.15 8.24
N LEU A 113 -14.06 -17.18 8.22
CA LEU A 113 -13.19 -16.91 9.36
C LEU A 113 -13.93 -16.16 10.47
N ASP A 114 -14.52 -15.04 10.14
CA ASP A 114 -15.38 -14.24 11.02
C ASP A 114 -16.17 -13.21 10.19
N PRO A 115 -17.50 -13.21 10.24
CA PRO A 115 -18.32 -12.30 9.42
C PRO A 115 -18.17 -10.83 9.81
N THR A 116 -17.86 -10.51 11.06
CA THR A 116 -17.61 -9.14 11.50
C THR A 116 -16.28 -8.64 10.94
N PHE A 117 -15.25 -9.47 11.01
CA PHE A 117 -13.95 -9.13 10.43
C PHE A 117 -14.02 -8.99 8.91
N ALA A 118 -14.75 -9.88 8.21
CA ALA A 118 -15.00 -9.77 6.77
C ALA A 118 -15.64 -8.43 6.40
N ARG A 119 -16.64 -7.98 7.16
CA ARG A 119 -17.27 -6.67 6.98
C ARG A 119 -16.26 -5.53 7.20
N TRP A 120 -15.43 -5.59 8.25
CA TRP A 120 -14.39 -4.57 8.48
C TRP A 120 -13.37 -4.51 7.33
N VAL A 121 -12.98 -5.65 6.78
CA VAL A 121 -12.11 -5.68 5.59
C VAL A 121 -12.79 -4.97 4.43
N ALA A 122 -14.05 -5.29 4.12
CA ALA A 122 -14.78 -4.67 3.01
C ALA A 122 -14.98 -3.15 3.21
N GLU A 123 -15.48 -2.75 4.37
CA GLU A 123 -15.84 -1.36 4.66
C GLU A 123 -14.61 -0.49 4.95
N HIS A 124 -13.67 -0.97 5.77
CA HIS A 124 -12.53 -0.17 6.16
C HIS A 124 -11.38 -0.26 5.16
N ALA A 125 -10.87 -1.47 4.89
CA ALA A 125 -9.70 -1.58 4.02
C ALA A 125 -10.03 -1.15 2.59
N TYR A 126 -11.07 -1.71 1.99
CA TYR A 126 -11.42 -1.41 0.60
C TYR A 126 -12.24 -0.13 0.48
N GLY A 127 -13.24 0.07 1.32
CA GLY A 127 -14.16 1.22 1.22
C GLY A 127 -13.56 2.54 1.65
N ARG A 128 -12.93 2.60 2.84
CA ARG A 128 -12.42 3.85 3.40
C ARG A 128 -10.97 4.16 3.06
N VAL A 129 -10.15 3.14 2.74
CA VAL A 129 -8.72 3.36 2.56
C VAL A 129 -8.28 3.16 1.10
N LEU A 130 -8.44 1.96 0.56
CA LEU A 130 -7.87 1.62 -0.75
C LEU A 130 -8.61 2.26 -1.93
N SER A 131 -9.87 2.65 -1.76
CA SER A 131 -10.67 3.34 -2.79
C SER A 131 -10.53 4.87 -2.78
N ARG A 132 -9.69 5.44 -1.90
CA ARG A 132 -9.43 6.88 -1.84
C ARG A 132 -8.67 7.36 -3.07
N THR A 133 -8.83 8.64 -3.41
CA THR A 133 -8.07 9.31 -4.47
C THR A 133 -6.61 9.53 -4.08
N GLY A 134 -5.80 10.06 -4.99
CA GLY A 134 -4.39 10.43 -4.74
C GLY A 134 -3.36 9.35 -5.11
N LEU A 135 -3.76 8.08 -5.11
CA LEU A 135 -2.99 6.97 -5.68
C LEU A 135 -3.89 6.19 -6.63
N SER A 136 -3.36 5.73 -7.73
CA SER A 136 -4.05 4.77 -8.60
C SER A 136 -4.17 3.41 -7.91
N GLY A 137 -5.11 2.57 -8.34
CA GLY A 137 -5.23 1.21 -7.83
C GLY A 137 -3.96 0.39 -8.00
N ALA A 138 -3.26 0.55 -9.13
CA ALA A 138 -1.97 -0.10 -9.37
C ALA A 138 -0.90 0.34 -8.36
N GLU A 139 -0.79 1.64 -8.09
CA GLU A 139 0.16 2.17 -7.08
C GLU A 139 -0.17 1.65 -5.67
N ARG A 140 -1.44 1.59 -5.30
CA ARG A 140 -1.88 1.03 -4.01
C ARG A 140 -1.49 -0.44 -3.86
N GLU A 141 -1.63 -1.22 -4.93
CA GLU A 141 -1.21 -2.62 -4.93
C GLU A 141 0.31 -2.78 -4.89
N LEU A 142 1.08 -1.93 -5.57
CA LEU A 142 2.55 -1.92 -5.47
C LEU A 142 3.03 -1.59 -4.05
N LEU A 143 2.37 -0.66 -3.36
CA LEU A 143 2.64 -0.38 -1.94
C LEU A 143 2.24 -1.56 -1.04
N ALA A 144 1.13 -2.25 -1.34
CA ALA A 144 0.74 -3.47 -0.63
C ALA A 144 1.78 -4.59 -0.83
N VAL A 145 2.32 -4.75 -2.05
CA VAL A 145 3.43 -5.67 -2.33
C VAL A 145 4.65 -5.34 -1.46
N ALA A 146 5.03 -4.07 -1.36
CA ALA A 146 6.14 -3.63 -0.49
C ALA A 146 5.91 -4.00 0.97
N ALA A 147 4.74 -3.66 1.51
CA ALA A 147 4.37 -3.94 2.89
C ALA A 147 4.36 -5.45 3.21
N LEU A 148 3.76 -6.25 2.34
CA LEU A 148 3.60 -7.69 2.54
C LEU A 148 4.90 -8.46 2.35
N ALA A 149 5.75 -8.03 1.40
CA ALA A 149 7.11 -8.56 1.26
C ALA A 149 7.95 -8.23 2.48
N ALA A 150 7.90 -6.97 2.95
CA ALA A 150 8.64 -6.53 4.14
C ALA A 150 8.22 -7.29 5.41
N THR A 151 6.95 -7.60 5.57
CA THR A 151 6.40 -8.29 6.75
C THR A 151 6.34 -9.82 6.62
N GLY A 152 6.64 -10.39 5.44
CA GLY A 152 6.70 -11.84 5.21
C GLY A 152 5.35 -12.53 5.06
N HIS A 153 4.33 -11.84 4.55
CA HIS A 153 2.99 -12.40 4.33
C HIS A 153 2.81 -12.92 2.90
N GLU A 154 3.47 -14.03 2.57
CA GLU A 154 3.60 -14.56 1.21
C GLU A 154 2.26 -14.87 0.52
N ARG A 155 1.27 -15.38 1.27
CA ARG A 155 -0.06 -15.69 0.71
C ARG A 155 -0.78 -14.42 0.24
N GLN A 156 -0.76 -13.39 1.05
CA GLN A 156 -1.35 -12.09 0.72
C GLN A 156 -0.54 -11.40 -0.38
N LEU A 157 0.79 -11.47 -0.31
CA LEU A 157 1.69 -10.97 -1.36
C LEU A 157 1.32 -11.52 -2.74
N ALA A 158 1.03 -12.83 -2.85
CA ALA A 158 0.61 -13.44 -4.10
C ALA A 158 -0.68 -12.85 -4.67
N SER A 159 -1.63 -12.47 -3.81
CA SER A 159 -2.89 -11.85 -4.23
C SER A 159 -2.68 -10.42 -4.71
N HIS A 160 -1.92 -9.62 -3.96
CA HIS A 160 -1.64 -8.22 -4.30
C HIS A 160 -0.70 -8.08 -5.51
N ALA A 161 0.27 -8.99 -5.70
CA ALA A 161 1.09 -9.03 -6.91
C ALA A 161 0.24 -9.26 -8.18
N ARG A 162 -0.77 -10.15 -8.11
CA ARG A 162 -1.76 -10.32 -9.19
C ARG A 162 -2.65 -9.09 -9.35
N GLY A 163 -3.10 -8.52 -8.24
CA GLY A 163 -3.93 -7.31 -8.22
C GLY A 163 -3.24 -6.14 -8.90
N ALA A 164 -1.96 -5.90 -8.60
CA ALA A 164 -1.16 -4.86 -9.24
C ALA A 164 -1.19 -4.98 -10.78
N VAL A 165 -0.92 -6.17 -11.30
CA VAL A 165 -0.94 -6.41 -12.76
C VAL A 165 -2.35 -6.26 -13.34
N ARG A 166 -3.39 -6.72 -12.65
CA ARG A 166 -4.79 -6.54 -13.08
C ARG A 166 -5.20 -5.08 -13.14
N LEU A 167 -4.67 -4.26 -12.26
CA LEU A 167 -4.91 -2.81 -12.20
C LEU A 167 -3.97 -1.99 -13.09
N GLY A 168 -3.10 -2.64 -13.88
CA GLY A 168 -2.31 -2.02 -14.93
C GLY A 168 -0.83 -1.83 -14.65
N ALA A 169 -0.30 -2.30 -13.51
CA ALA A 169 1.14 -2.35 -13.31
C ALA A 169 1.79 -3.38 -14.26
N ALA A 170 2.95 -3.05 -14.81
CA ALA A 170 3.73 -4.03 -15.53
C ALA A 170 4.34 -5.07 -14.57
N PRO A 171 4.53 -6.35 -14.98
CA PRO A 171 5.24 -7.31 -14.14
C PRO A 171 6.61 -6.84 -13.65
N GLY A 172 7.29 -6.03 -14.47
CA GLY A 172 8.56 -5.40 -14.12
C GLY A 172 8.43 -4.38 -12.97
N ASP A 173 7.32 -3.65 -12.90
CA ASP A 173 7.07 -2.70 -11.80
C ASP A 173 6.92 -3.45 -10.47
N VAL A 174 6.23 -4.60 -10.48
CA VAL A 174 6.06 -5.44 -9.29
C VAL A 174 7.41 -6.01 -8.82
N ALA A 175 8.26 -6.42 -9.74
CA ALA A 175 9.62 -6.86 -9.41
C ALA A 175 10.49 -5.71 -8.89
N GLY A 176 10.37 -4.52 -9.49
CA GLY A 176 11.07 -3.30 -9.09
C GLY A 176 10.78 -2.88 -7.66
N VAL A 177 9.57 -3.15 -7.14
CA VAL A 177 9.24 -2.93 -5.72
C VAL A 177 10.20 -3.71 -4.81
N LEU A 178 10.48 -4.98 -5.14
CA LEU A 178 11.40 -5.81 -4.33
C LEU A 178 12.83 -5.32 -4.43
N ASP A 179 13.24 -4.78 -5.58
CA ASP A 179 14.56 -4.16 -5.75
C ASP A 179 14.70 -2.91 -4.90
N ALA A 180 13.65 -2.07 -4.87
CA ALA A 180 13.64 -0.84 -4.08
C ALA A 180 13.77 -1.08 -2.56
N ILE A 181 13.27 -2.22 -2.05
CA ILE A 181 13.30 -2.54 -0.60
C ILE A 181 14.33 -3.61 -0.24
N ALA A 182 15.15 -4.09 -1.19
CA ALA A 182 16.08 -5.21 -0.98
C ALA A 182 17.06 -4.97 0.19
N GLY A 183 17.51 -3.72 0.39
CA GLY A 183 18.39 -3.34 1.49
C GLY A 183 17.72 -3.23 2.86
N SER A 184 16.38 -3.30 2.92
CA SER A 184 15.60 -3.11 4.15
C SER A 184 15.04 -4.40 4.72
N ILE A 185 15.13 -5.52 4.00
CA ILE A 185 14.55 -6.80 4.41
C ILE A 185 15.61 -7.91 4.44
N ASP A 186 15.33 -8.91 5.24
CA ASP A 186 16.18 -10.10 5.34
C ASP A 186 16.37 -10.79 3.99
N PRO A 187 17.60 -11.21 3.61
CA PRO A 187 17.88 -11.82 2.31
C PRO A 187 17.05 -13.07 2.00
N GLU A 188 16.78 -13.92 2.98
CA GLU A 188 15.96 -15.12 2.75
C GLU A 188 14.49 -14.73 2.50
N ARG A 189 14.00 -13.71 3.21
CA ARG A 189 12.66 -13.16 2.96
C ARG A 189 12.56 -12.56 1.56
N LEU A 190 13.59 -11.83 1.12
CA LEU A 190 13.66 -11.29 -0.24
C LEU A 190 13.58 -12.40 -1.29
N VAL A 191 14.33 -13.49 -1.11
CA VAL A 191 14.30 -14.65 -2.02
C VAL A 191 12.89 -15.24 -2.09
N ARG A 192 12.22 -15.45 -0.96
CA ARG A 192 10.83 -15.95 -0.92
C ARG A 192 9.86 -14.99 -1.61
N ALA A 193 9.97 -13.69 -1.32
CA ALA A 193 9.13 -12.67 -1.96
C ALA A 193 9.31 -12.63 -3.49
N ARG A 194 10.55 -12.72 -3.97
CA ARG A 194 10.85 -12.80 -5.42
C ARG A 194 10.20 -14.03 -6.06
N SER A 195 10.32 -15.19 -5.45
CA SER A 195 9.67 -16.42 -5.95
C SER A 195 8.15 -16.27 -6.05
N VAL A 196 7.52 -15.61 -5.07
CA VAL A 196 6.08 -15.32 -5.12
C VAL A 196 5.76 -14.35 -6.27
N VAL A 197 6.48 -13.24 -6.39
CA VAL A 197 6.26 -12.23 -7.44
C VAL A 197 6.45 -12.83 -8.83
N GLU A 198 7.53 -13.57 -9.08
CA GLU A 198 7.79 -14.25 -10.35
C GLU A 198 6.64 -15.20 -10.75
N ARG A 199 6.06 -15.87 -9.78
CA ARG A 199 4.97 -16.83 -10.02
C ARG A 199 3.64 -16.14 -10.27
N PHE A 200 3.35 -15.03 -9.59
CA PHE A 200 2.00 -14.47 -9.51
C PHE A 200 1.82 -13.10 -10.17
N ALA A 201 2.88 -12.30 -10.37
CA ALA A 201 2.82 -11.04 -11.10
C ALA A 201 2.83 -11.29 -12.61
N ARG A 202 1.77 -11.90 -13.13
CA ARG A 202 1.65 -12.26 -14.55
C ARG A 202 0.32 -11.79 -15.11
N PRO A 203 0.28 -11.34 -16.38
CA PRO A 203 -0.98 -11.07 -17.06
C PRO A 203 -1.88 -12.31 -17.03
N ASP A 204 -3.20 -12.07 -16.89
CA ASP A 204 -4.16 -13.16 -16.98
C ASP A 204 -4.21 -13.65 -18.45
N PRO A 205 -3.90 -14.93 -18.74
CA PRO A 205 -3.88 -15.43 -20.10
C PRO A 205 -5.26 -15.47 -20.78
N ARG A 206 -6.32 -15.09 -20.05
CA ARG A 206 -7.70 -15.07 -20.54
C ARG A 206 -8.23 -13.65 -20.80
N ARG A 207 -7.38 -12.63 -20.79
CA ARG A 207 -7.72 -11.26 -21.18
C ARG A 207 -7.15 -10.91 -22.54
#